data_e9158675673b41bc14f0fc013ef49ade
#
_entry.id   e9158675673b41bc14f0fc013ef49ade
#
_cell.length_a   1.000
_cell.length_b   1.000
_cell.length_c   1.000
_cell.angle_alpha   90.00
_cell.angle_beta   90.00
_cell.angle_gamma   90.00
#
_symmetry.space_group_name_H-M   'P 1'
#
loop_
_entity.id
_entity.type
_entity.pdbx_description
1 polymer ?
#
loop_
_entity_poly.entity_id
_entity_poly.type
_entity_poly.pdbx_seq_one_letter_code
_entity_poly.pdbx_strand_id
1 'polypeptide(L)'
;QTFIELALEDLTRAAEMLLPVHERTRGIDGWVSLEVSPLLAYDTERTLAEAKRLHAQAGRRNLMIKIPGTNEGLPAIEEAIFAGVPVNVTLLFSREQYITAAEAYLRGIERRLAAGLEPWVGSVASLFVSRWDAAIATTVPDALPIACMAVLA
;
A
#
# COMPACT_ATOMS: atom_id res chain seq x y z
N GLN A 1 -7.58 -19.64 16.06
CA GLN A 1 -6.77 -18.77 15.18
C GLN A 1 -7.65 -17.67 14.62
N THR A 2 -7.25 -16.41 14.71
CA THR A 2 -7.98 -15.29 14.13
C THR A 2 -7.73 -15.22 12.62
N PHE A 3 -8.62 -14.55 11.88
CA PHE A 3 -8.43 -14.33 10.43
C PHE A 3 -7.07 -13.67 10.12
N ILE A 4 -6.66 -12.69 10.93
CA ILE A 4 -5.38 -11.99 10.75
C ILE A 4 -4.18 -12.91 10.95
N GLU A 5 -4.23 -13.83 11.92
CA GLU A 5 -3.16 -14.81 12.16
C GLU A 5 -3.00 -15.76 10.98
N LEU A 6 -4.10 -16.26 10.42
CA LEU A 6 -4.09 -17.10 9.22
C LEU A 6 -3.54 -16.34 8.01
N ALA A 7 -4.04 -15.12 7.77
CA ALA A 7 -3.57 -14.28 6.67
C ALA A 7 -2.07 -13.98 6.79
N LEU A 8 -1.58 -13.70 7.99
CA LEU A 8 -0.17 -13.44 8.25
C LEU A 8 0.69 -14.67 7.95
N GLU A 9 0.24 -15.87 8.36
CA GLU A 9 0.94 -17.12 8.06
C GLU A 9 1.03 -17.38 6.56
N ASP A 10 -0.09 -17.28 5.83
CA ASP A 10 -0.13 -17.50 4.38
C ASP A 10 0.72 -16.48 3.62
N LEU A 11 0.63 -15.19 3.97
CA LEU A 11 1.40 -14.14 3.30
C LEU A 11 2.89 -14.21 3.62
N THR A 12 3.27 -14.67 4.81
CA THR A 12 4.66 -14.92 5.16
C THR A 12 5.24 -16.04 4.28
N ARG A 13 4.50 -17.13 4.07
CA ARG A 13 4.88 -18.21 3.15
C ARG A 13 4.97 -17.72 1.70
N ALA A 14 3.99 -16.92 1.24
CA ALA A 14 4.02 -16.33 -0.10
C ALA A 14 5.24 -15.42 -0.29
N ALA A 15 5.57 -14.60 0.72
CA ALA A 15 6.75 -13.77 0.71
C ALA A 15 8.05 -14.59 0.59
N GLU A 16 8.15 -15.71 1.29
CA GLU A 16 9.29 -16.64 1.16
C GLU A 16 9.40 -17.21 -0.25
N MET A 17 8.30 -17.63 -0.85
CA MET A 17 8.28 -18.18 -2.22
C MET A 17 8.70 -17.13 -3.26
N LEU A 18 8.34 -15.86 -3.07
CA LEU A 18 8.64 -14.75 -3.97
C LEU A 18 9.99 -14.08 -3.68
N LEU A 19 10.64 -14.41 -2.55
CA LEU A 19 11.91 -13.80 -2.15
C LEU A 19 13.01 -13.92 -3.22
N PRO A 20 13.19 -15.07 -3.93
CA PRO A 20 14.18 -15.14 -5.01
C PRO A 20 13.91 -14.19 -6.18
N VAL A 21 12.63 -13.89 -6.47
CA VAL A 21 12.27 -12.89 -7.48
C VAL A 21 12.61 -11.50 -6.98
N HIS A 22 12.27 -11.20 -5.73
CA HIS A 22 12.58 -9.93 -5.09
C HIS A 22 14.10 -9.63 -5.09
N GLU A 23 14.92 -10.60 -4.75
CA GLU A 23 16.38 -10.46 -4.76
C GLU A 23 16.93 -10.26 -6.16
N ARG A 24 16.51 -11.08 -7.12
CA ARG A 24 16.96 -11.00 -8.52
C ARG A 24 16.60 -9.65 -9.16
N THR A 25 15.44 -9.09 -8.79
CA THR A 25 14.98 -7.79 -9.31
C THR A 25 15.44 -6.60 -8.46
N ARG A 26 16.25 -6.82 -7.43
CA ARG A 26 16.73 -5.79 -6.49
C ARG A 26 15.58 -5.00 -5.84
N GLY A 27 14.53 -5.70 -5.44
CA GLY A 27 13.39 -5.10 -4.75
C GLY A 27 12.34 -4.44 -5.66
N ILE A 28 12.45 -4.60 -6.99
CA ILE A 28 11.43 -4.06 -7.91
C ILE A 28 10.19 -4.94 -7.91
N ASP A 29 10.35 -6.27 -7.91
CA ASP A 29 9.25 -7.23 -7.97
C ASP A 29 9.31 -8.21 -6.78
N GLY A 30 8.41 -9.20 -6.75
CA GLY A 30 8.39 -10.24 -5.72
C GLY A 30 7.81 -9.77 -4.38
N TRP A 31 6.95 -8.75 -4.39
CA TRP A 31 6.25 -8.25 -3.22
C TRP A 31 4.96 -9.01 -2.94
N VAL A 32 4.61 -9.11 -1.66
CA VAL A 32 3.27 -9.46 -1.18
C VAL A 32 2.72 -8.32 -0.34
N SER A 33 1.41 -8.27 -0.12
CA SER A 33 0.79 -7.19 0.66
C SER A 33 -0.21 -7.74 1.66
N LEU A 34 -0.17 -7.23 2.89
CA LEU A 34 -1.11 -7.49 3.97
C LEU A 34 -1.81 -6.19 4.36
N GLU A 35 -3.14 -6.17 4.35
CA GLU A 35 -3.93 -4.97 4.65
C GLU A 35 -4.20 -4.83 6.17
N VAL A 36 -4.10 -3.61 6.68
CA VAL A 36 -4.60 -3.28 8.01
C VAL A 36 -6.12 -3.48 8.08
N SER A 37 -6.67 -3.63 9.27
CA SER A 37 -8.13 -3.75 9.42
C SER A 37 -8.85 -2.54 8.79
N PRO A 38 -9.90 -2.75 7.98
CA PRO A 38 -10.68 -1.65 7.40
C PRO A 38 -11.35 -0.77 8.45
N LEU A 39 -11.54 -1.27 9.66
CA LEU A 39 -12.08 -0.50 10.78
C LEU A 39 -11.15 0.61 11.28
N LEU A 40 -9.90 0.61 10.82
CA LEU A 40 -8.88 1.61 11.15
C LEU A 40 -8.74 2.72 10.11
N ALA A 41 -9.48 2.66 9.01
CA ALA A 41 -9.33 3.55 7.85
C ALA A 41 -9.39 5.06 8.17
N TYR A 42 -10.04 5.43 9.28
CA TYR A 42 -10.20 6.81 9.76
C TYR A 42 -9.52 7.08 11.11
N ASP A 43 -8.52 6.26 11.47
CA ASP A 43 -7.77 6.37 12.72
C ASP A 43 -6.27 6.26 12.42
N THR A 44 -5.60 7.40 12.36
CA THR A 44 -4.18 7.50 12.01
C THR A 44 -3.29 6.71 12.96
N GLU A 45 -3.48 6.91 14.27
CA GLU A 45 -2.59 6.32 15.29
C GLU A 45 -2.71 4.80 15.32
N ARG A 46 -3.93 4.29 15.31
CA ARG A 46 -4.18 2.85 15.32
C ARG A 46 -3.75 2.19 14.00
N THR A 47 -3.97 2.85 12.86
CA THR A 47 -3.48 2.38 11.54
C THR A 47 -1.96 2.25 11.55
N LEU A 48 -1.24 3.26 12.03
CA LEU A 48 0.22 3.23 12.11
C LEU A 48 0.72 2.13 13.06
N ALA A 49 0.13 2.04 14.26
CA ALA A 49 0.50 1.03 15.23
C ALA A 49 0.30 -0.39 14.69
N GLU A 50 -0.83 -0.63 14.04
CA GLU A 50 -1.15 -1.92 13.42
C GLU A 50 -0.21 -2.24 12.24
N ALA A 51 0.09 -1.27 11.39
CA ALA A 51 1.03 -1.44 10.28
C ALA A 51 2.42 -1.87 10.77
N LYS A 52 2.94 -1.19 11.78
CA LYS A 52 4.24 -1.54 12.40
C LYS A 52 4.20 -2.93 13.05
N ARG A 53 3.11 -3.25 13.75
CA ARG A 53 2.93 -4.55 14.40
C ARG A 53 2.91 -5.69 13.39
N LEU A 54 2.09 -5.57 12.33
CA LEU A 54 1.94 -6.60 11.30
C LEU A 54 3.25 -6.81 10.53
N HIS A 55 3.94 -5.73 10.15
CA HIS A 55 5.21 -5.82 9.45
C HIS A 55 6.28 -6.50 10.31
N ALA A 56 6.38 -6.14 11.59
CA ALA A 56 7.31 -6.77 12.52
C ALA A 56 7.00 -8.26 12.75
N GLN A 57 5.72 -8.63 12.87
CA GLN A 57 5.31 -10.02 13.03
C GLN A 57 5.58 -10.86 11.77
N ALA A 58 5.37 -10.30 10.58
CA ALA A 58 5.68 -10.98 9.33
C ALA A 58 7.19 -11.26 9.18
N GLY A 59 8.05 -10.35 9.63
CA GLY A 59 9.49 -10.48 9.58
C GLY A 59 10.02 -10.71 8.15
N ARG A 60 9.35 -10.17 7.13
CA ARG A 60 9.70 -10.34 5.72
C ARG A 60 9.92 -8.99 5.04
N ARG A 61 11.09 -8.81 4.43
CA ARG A 61 11.49 -7.55 3.76
C ARG A 61 10.69 -7.25 2.49
N ASN A 62 10.12 -8.27 1.87
CA ASN A 62 9.29 -8.17 0.67
C ASN A 62 7.78 -8.26 0.97
N LEU A 63 7.37 -7.81 2.15
CA LEU A 63 5.97 -7.70 2.53
C LEU A 63 5.63 -6.23 2.79
N MET A 64 4.69 -5.71 1.99
CA MET A 64 4.13 -4.38 2.14
C MET A 64 2.89 -4.42 3.03
N ILE A 65 2.71 -3.40 3.83
CA ILE A 65 1.45 -3.19 4.54
C ILE A 65 0.54 -2.30 3.70
N LYS A 66 -0.68 -2.77 3.42
CA LYS A 66 -1.68 -1.95 2.73
C LYS A 66 -2.35 -1.00 3.70
N ILE A 67 -2.30 0.29 3.37
CA ILE A 67 -2.91 1.38 4.14
C ILE A 67 -3.85 2.15 3.20
N PRO A 68 -5.12 2.42 3.62
CA PRO A 68 -6.03 3.24 2.83
C PRO A 68 -5.52 4.66 2.65
N GLY A 69 -5.67 5.21 1.43
CA GLY A 69 -5.34 6.60 1.11
C GLY A 69 -6.44 7.59 1.56
N THR A 70 -6.97 7.42 2.76
CA THR A 70 -7.88 8.37 3.41
C THR A 70 -7.10 9.56 3.95
N ASN A 71 -7.78 10.66 4.28
CA ASN A 71 -7.12 11.82 4.90
C ASN A 71 -6.38 11.43 6.18
N GLU A 72 -6.96 10.54 6.98
CA GLU A 72 -6.37 10.00 8.20
C GLU A 72 -5.27 8.97 7.92
N GLY A 73 -5.33 8.30 6.78
CA GLY A 73 -4.32 7.35 6.31
C GLY A 73 -3.02 8.03 5.86
N LEU A 74 -3.09 9.26 5.31
CA LEU A 74 -1.92 9.96 4.79
C LEU A 74 -0.81 10.17 5.83
N PRO A 75 -1.08 10.68 7.06
CA PRO A 75 -0.07 10.77 8.10
C PRO A 75 0.46 9.40 8.53
N ALA A 76 -0.38 8.37 8.56
CA ALA A 76 0.06 7.01 8.89
C ALA A 76 1.01 6.44 7.82
N ILE A 77 0.77 6.74 6.53
CA ILE A 77 1.66 6.38 5.42
C ILE A 77 3.03 7.04 5.60
N GLU A 78 3.07 8.36 5.81
CA GLU A 78 4.32 9.11 6.04
C GLU A 78 5.12 8.52 7.20
N GLU A 79 4.48 8.29 8.34
CA GLU A 79 5.11 7.73 9.53
C GLU A 79 5.55 6.27 9.34
N ALA A 80 4.80 5.46 8.61
CA ALA A 80 5.18 4.08 8.30
C ALA A 80 6.43 4.05 7.41
N ILE A 81 6.46 4.87 6.36
CA ILE A 81 7.64 5.02 5.48
C ILE A 81 8.84 5.53 6.29
N PHE A 82 8.66 6.55 7.13
CA PHE A 82 9.73 7.03 8.01
C PHE A 82 10.27 5.92 8.92
N ALA A 83 9.40 5.06 9.45
CA ALA A 83 9.78 3.91 10.26
C ALA A 83 10.44 2.76 9.45
N GLY A 84 10.47 2.83 8.12
CA GLY A 84 11.03 1.80 7.25
C GLY A 84 10.07 0.65 6.92
N VAL A 85 8.78 0.84 7.12
CA VAL A 85 7.74 -0.12 6.76
C VAL A 85 7.33 0.11 5.30
N PRO A 86 7.51 -0.88 4.39
CA PRO A 86 7.03 -0.78 3.02
C PRO A 86 5.50 -0.69 2.97
N VAL A 87 4.96 0.23 2.15
CA VAL A 87 3.53 0.51 2.11
C VAL A 87 2.96 0.33 0.70
N ASN A 88 1.82 -0.37 0.62
CA ASN A 88 0.94 -0.36 -0.53
C ASN A 88 -0.25 0.58 -0.22
N VAL A 89 -0.24 1.79 -0.78
CA VAL A 89 -1.36 2.71 -0.59
C VAL A 89 -2.54 2.24 -1.43
N THR A 90 -3.68 2.02 -0.80
CA THR A 90 -4.87 1.45 -1.45
C THR A 90 -6.08 2.38 -1.36
N LEU A 91 -7.16 2.02 -2.07
CA LEU A 91 -8.41 2.76 -2.13
C LEU A 91 -8.24 4.18 -2.69
N LEU A 92 -7.38 4.31 -3.70
CA LEU A 92 -7.23 5.55 -4.46
C LEU A 92 -8.19 5.51 -5.65
N PHE A 93 -8.99 6.54 -5.83
CA PHE A 93 -10.03 6.65 -6.86
C PHE A 93 -9.90 7.89 -7.72
N SER A 94 -9.03 8.84 -7.36
CA SER A 94 -8.79 10.05 -8.12
C SER A 94 -7.30 10.38 -8.23
N ARG A 95 -6.99 11.24 -9.19
CA ARG A 95 -5.65 11.80 -9.38
C ARG A 95 -5.18 12.54 -8.14
N GLU A 96 -6.06 13.33 -7.52
CA GLU A 96 -5.75 14.13 -6.34
C GLU A 96 -5.38 13.24 -5.15
N GLN A 97 -6.14 12.16 -4.92
CA GLN A 97 -5.81 11.17 -3.89
C GLN A 97 -4.45 10.50 -4.16
N TYR A 98 -4.16 10.17 -5.43
CA TYR A 98 -2.86 9.61 -5.79
C TYR A 98 -1.72 10.58 -5.48
N ILE A 99 -1.86 11.86 -5.87
CA ILE A 99 -0.83 12.88 -5.64
C ILE A 99 -0.58 13.06 -4.14
N THR A 100 -1.63 13.21 -3.33
CA THR A 100 -1.47 13.39 -1.87
C THR A 100 -0.84 12.16 -1.20
N ALA A 101 -1.15 10.96 -1.68
CA ALA A 101 -0.50 9.73 -1.22
C ALA A 101 0.99 9.68 -1.59
N ALA A 102 1.34 10.07 -2.83
CA ALA A 102 2.72 10.16 -3.28
C ALA A 102 3.52 11.19 -2.48
N GLU A 103 2.94 12.34 -2.17
CA GLU A 103 3.55 13.37 -1.32
C GLU A 103 3.78 12.87 0.10
N ALA A 104 2.84 12.10 0.69
CA ALA A 104 3.04 11.50 2.01
C ALA A 104 4.22 10.51 2.01
N TYR A 105 4.34 9.70 0.96
CA TYR A 105 5.51 8.83 0.76
C TYR A 105 6.81 9.64 0.68
N LEU A 106 6.84 10.67 -0.16
CA LEU A 106 8.04 11.49 -0.35
C LEU A 106 8.47 12.18 0.94
N ARG A 107 7.54 12.74 1.73
CA ARG A 107 7.85 13.33 3.04
C ARG A 107 8.46 12.30 4.00
N GLY A 108 7.95 11.06 4.00
CA GLY A 108 8.55 9.97 4.77
C GLY A 108 10.00 9.69 4.37
N ILE A 109 10.30 9.67 3.08
CA ILE A 109 11.66 9.49 2.53
C ILE A 109 12.56 10.69 2.87
N GLU A 110 12.09 11.93 2.69
CA GLU A 110 12.83 13.15 3.05
C GLU A 110 13.23 13.15 4.52
N ARG A 111 12.31 12.77 5.41
CA ARG A 111 12.59 12.65 6.84
C ARG A 111 13.63 11.57 7.15
N ARG A 112 13.62 10.44 6.42
CA ARG A 112 14.66 9.41 6.54
C ARG A 112 16.02 9.95 6.16
N LEU A 113 16.12 10.65 5.03
CA LEU A 113 17.35 11.29 4.57
C LEU A 113 17.86 12.31 5.61
N ALA A 114 16.99 13.16 6.11
CA ALA A 114 17.33 14.14 7.15
C ALA A 114 17.83 13.49 8.45
N ALA A 115 17.33 12.30 8.78
CA ALA A 115 17.74 11.52 9.95
C ALA A 115 18.97 10.62 9.69
N GLY A 116 19.56 10.64 8.49
CA GLY A 116 20.70 9.78 8.12
C GLY A 116 20.33 8.29 8.00
N LEU A 117 19.05 7.98 7.79
CA LEU A 117 18.56 6.61 7.61
C LEU A 117 18.59 6.23 6.12
N GLU A 118 18.66 4.91 5.85
CA GLU A 118 18.56 4.38 4.49
C GLU A 118 17.21 4.78 3.86
N PRO A 119 17.18 5.48 2.70
CA PRO A 119 15.94 5.98 2.11
C PRO A 119 15.16 4.93 1.30
N TRP A 120 15.75 3.76 1.03
CA TRP A 120 15.09 2.71 0.27
C TRP A 120 13.98 2.02 1.07
N VAL A 121 12.76 2.53 0.94
CA VAL A 121 11.55 1.89 1.47
C VAL A 121 10.59 1.69 0.31
N GLY A 122 10.27 0.44 0.00
CA GLY A 122 9.37 0.10 -1.11
C GLY A 122 7.98 0.66 -0.90
N SER A 123 7.37 1.19 -1.97
CA SER A 123 5.96 1.60 -1.94
C SER A 123 5.33 1.45 -3.31
N VAL A 124 4.03 1.17 -3.31
CA VAL A 124 3.17 1.20 -4.50
C VAL A 124 1.88 1.92 -4.17
N ALA A 125 1.25 2.49 -5.20
CA ALA A 125 -0.05 3.14 -5.10
C ALA A 125 -1.07 2.37 -5.97
N SER A 126 -2.11 1.85 -5.34
CA SER A 126 -3.16 1.08 -5.99
C SER A 126 -4.34 1.98 -6.35
N LEU A 127 -4.33 2.51 -7.58
CA LEU A 127 -5.45 3.28 -8.13
C LEU A 127 -6.52 2.31 -8.66
N PHE A 128 -7.75 2.47 -8.17
CA PHE A 128 -8.87 1.61 -8.55
C PHE A 128 -9.59 2.18 -9.78
N VAL A 129 -9.54 1.48 -10.89
CA VAL A 129 -10.22 1.87 -12.14
C VAL A 129 -11.44 0.99 -12.44
N SER A 130 -11.38 -0.33 -12.24
CA SER A 130 -12.48 -1.24 -12.57
C SER A 130 -13.75 -1.04 -11.74
N ARG A 131 -13.63 -0.49 -10.53
CA ARG A 131 -14.79 -0.14 -9.69
C ARG A 131 -15.58 1.03 -10.26
N TRP A 132 -14.92 1.95 -10.96
CA TRP A 132 -15.59 3.00 -11.72
C TRP A 132 -16.42 2.43 -12.85
N ASP A 133 -15.85 1.49 -13.61
CA ASP A 133 -16.58 0.82 -14.71
C ASP A 133 -17.86 0.17 -14.19
N ALA A 134 -17.78 -0.55 -13.08
CA ALA A 134 -18.95 -1.15 -12.45
C ALA A 134 -19.98 -0.13 -11.97
N ALA A 135 -19.53 0.99 -11.39
CA ALA A 135 -20.42 2.01 -10.87
C ALA A 135 -21.18 2.79 -11.94
N ILE A 136 -20.57 3.02 -13.12
CA ILE A 136 -21.19 3.80 -14.20
C ILE A 136 -21.90 2.94 -15.25
N ALA A 137 -21.74 1.62 -15.24
CA ALA A 137 -22.26 0.71 -16.26
C ALA A 137 -23.77 0.84 -16.51
N THR A 138 -24.56 1.22 -15.47
CA THR A 138 -26.01 1.41 -15.57
C THR A 138 -26.42 2.85 -15.83
N THR A 139 -25.54 3.82 -15.59
CA THR A 139 -25.85 5.25 -15.68
C THR A 139 -25.37 5.89 -16.96
N VAL A 140 -24.34 5.32 -17.57
CA VAL A 140 -23.76 5.80 -18.84
C VAL A 140 -23.68 4.60 -19.80
N PRO A 141 -24.82 4.25 -20.45
CA PRO A 141 -24.81 3.22 -21.49
C PRO A 141 -23.82 3.61 -22.60
N ASP A 142 -23.09 2.66 -23.12
CA ASP A 142 -22.07 2.85 -24.17
C ASP A 142 -20.81 3.64 -23.73
N ALA A 143 -20.59 3.88 -22.44
CA ALA A 143 -19.33 4.45 -21.96
C ALA A 143 -18.19 3.46 -22.21
N LEU A 144 -17.08 3.98 -22.77
CA LEU A 144 -15.84 3.20 -22.80
C LEU A 144 -15.41 2.90 -21.36
N PRO A 145 -14.99 1.67 -21.06
CA PRO A 145 -14.49 1.34 -19.73
C PRO A 145 -13.34 2.27 -19.32
N ILE A 146 -13.42 2.84 -18.12
CA ILE A 146 -12.38 3.73 -17.59
C ILE A 146 -11.04 2.99 -17.49
N ALA A 147 -11.07 1.68 -17.21
CA ALA A 147 -9.89 0.84 -17.21
C ALA A 147 -9.17 0.85 -18.58
N CYS A 148 -9.92 0.87 -19.68
CA CYS A 148 -9.34 0.99 -21.02
C CYS A 148 -8.74 2.38 -21.26
N MET A 149 -9.37 3.43 -20.76
CA MET A 149 -8.85 4.80 -20.90
C MET A 149 -7.58 5.03 -20.08
N ALA A 150 -7.48 4.43 -18.89
CA ALA A 150 -6.29 4.53 -18.05
C ALA A 150 -5.04 3.84 -18.65
N VAL A 151 -5.24 2.89 -19.56
CA VAL A 151 -4.14 2.22 -20.29
C VAL A 151 -3.65 3.03 -21.49
N LEU A 152 -4.48 3.96 -21.97
CA LEU A 152 -4.19 4.79 -23.16
C LEU A 152 -3.66 6.19 -22.83
N ALA A 153 -3.64 6.54 -21.56
CA ALA A 153 -3.15 7.83 -21.06
C ALA A 153 -1.74 7.71 -20.48
#